data_23986c790313aa7d33a318d123850cf8
#
_entry.id   23986c790313aa7d33a318d123850cf8
#
_cell.length_a   1.000
_cell.length_b   1.000
_cell.length_c   1.000
_cell.angle_alpha   90.00
_cell.angle_beta   90.00
_cell.angle_gamma   90.00
#
_symmetry.space_group_name_H-M   'P 1'
#
loop_
_entity.id
_entity.type
_entity.pdbx_description
1 polymer ?
#
loop_
_entity_poly.entity_id
_entity_poly.type
_entity_poly.pdbx_seq_one_letter_code
_entity_poly.pdbx_strand_id
1 'polypeptide(L)'
;MIPMLMLISFFGLILWINRRQMGVDTLNDYATASHSIGVLGITLGFLATWYVGAGYTVFSGFAVSFGMIGMYVIPYGIVTMLVMYLVAEKSFIWGKKYNIRTQSELLGLRYRSDMIRVLTGFAGVALSVPWLLMEWYTIGYVFNYATDGFISPLLGMIIGIFVVVFYVALGGMRSVITANIIQGLYMLIAGSAILLWVIYTQLGGIEGAMQRILEQSPEALTFPGPGWDMSPNYWMAIVITSGLGGFMWPWVYNKLFAADSIRTI
;
A
#
# COMPACT_ATOMS: atom_id res chain seq x y z
N MET A 1 25.79 1.97 11.55
CA MET A 1 26.20 3.13 10.71
C MET A 1 25.73 3.01 9.26
N ILE A 2 25.99 1.92 8.53
CA ILE A 2 25.51 1.73 7.14
C ILE A 2 24.00 1.85 6.98
N PRO A 3 23.12 1.17 7.78
CA PRO A 3 21.67 1.27 7.61
C PRO A 3 21.15 2.71 7.83
N MET A 4 21.74 3.43 8.78
CA MET A 4 21.38 4.84 9.02
C MET A 4 21.70 5.74 7.82
N LEU A 5 22.86 5.55 7.19
CA LEU A 5 23.21 6.27 5.96
C LEU A 5 22.26 5.92 4.80
N MET A 6 21.85 4.67 4.70
CA MET A 6 20.85 4.24 3.70
C MET A 6 19.50 4.91 3.93
N LEU A 7 19.00 5.00 5.17
CA LEU A 7 17.77 5.72 5.51
C LEU A 7 17.87 7.20 5.15
N ILE A 8 18.93 7.88 5.58
CA ILE A 8 19.14 9.30 5.30
C ILE A 8 19.22 9.56 3.78
N SER A 9 19.97 8.72 3.06
CA SER A 9 20.09 8.86 1.60
C SER A 9 18.77 8.61 0.88
N PHE A 10 17.98 7.63 1.33
CA PHE A 10 16.68 7.32 0.75
C PHE A 10 15.68 8.46 0.96
N PHE A 11 15.53 8.95 2.19
CA PHE A 11 14.64 10.09 2.47
C PHE A 11 15.13 11.37 1.80
N GLY A 12 16.44 11.61 1.80
CA GLY A 12 17.05 12.74 1.09
C GLY A 12 16.77 12.68 -0.41
N LEU A 13 16.88 11.51 -1.02
CA LEU A 13 16.55 11.29 -2.43
C LEU A 13 15.08 11.58 -2.73
N ILE A 14 14.17 11.06 -1.92
CA ILE A 14 12.72 11.32 -2.08
C ILE A 14 12.44 12.81 -1.99
N LEU A 15 12.96 13.51 -1.00
CA LEU A 15 12.75 14.94 -0.85
C LEU A 15 13.37 15.73 -1.99
N TRP A 16 14.58 15.36 -2.43
CA TRP A 16 15.28 16.02 -3.53
C TRP A 16 14.54 15.89 -4.87
N ILE A 17 14.00 14.72 -5.17
CA ILE A 17 13.22 14.49 -6.39
C ILE A 17 11.88 15.21 -6.30
N ASN A 18 11.21 15.12 -5.16
CA ASN A 18 9.89 15.73 -4.97
C ASN A 18 9.93 17.26 -4.93
N ARG A 19 11.08 17.89 -4.65
CA ARG A 19 11.20 19.37 -4.69
C ARG A 19 10.76 19.99 -6.03
N ARG A 20 10.87 19.22 -7.13
CA ARG A 20 10.44 19.67 -8.47
C ARG A 20 8.92 19.57 -8.68
N GLN A 21 8.24 18.85 -7.79
CA GLN A 21 6.78 18.65 -7.82
C GLN A 21 6.05 19.58 -6.84
N MET A 22 6.79 20.34 -6.05
CA MET A 22 6.23 21.31 -5.10
C MET A 22 5.73 22.56 -5.83
N GLY A 23 4.74 23.25 -5.26
CA GLY A 23 4.16 24.44 -5.87
C GLY A 23 2.93 24.13 -6.76
N VAL A 24 1.99 23.38 -6.17
CA VAL A 24 0.72 23.06 -6.82
C VAL A 24 -0.26 24.20 -6.64
N ASP A 25 -0.74 24.80 -7.76
CA ASP A 25 -1.52 26.02 -7.72
C ASP A 25 -3.04 25.78 -7.60
N THR A 26 -3.52 24.60 -7.95
CA THR A 26 -4.96 24.29 -7.96
C THR A 26 -5.29 23.05 -7.16
N LEU A 27 -6.49 23.03 -6.54
CA LEU A 27 -7.00 21.87 -5.83
C LEU A 27 -7.13 20.63 -6.74
N ASN A 28 -7.43 20.85 -8.02
CA ASN A 28 -7.52 19.77 -9.00
C ASN A 28 -6.15 19.14 -9.25
N ASP A 29 -5.11 19.95 -9.44
CA ASP A 29 -3.75 19.43 -9.62
C ASP A 29 -3.25 18.73 -8.36
N TYR A 30 -3.54 19.30 -7.19
CA TYR A 30 -3.21 18.70 -5.90
C TYR A 30 -3.82 17.30 -5.74
N ALA A 31 -5.11 17.14 -6.04
CA ALA A 31 -5.84 15.90 -5.78
C ALA A 31 -5.68 14.84 -6.88
N THR A 32 -5.49 15.25 -8.16
CA THR A 32 -5.51 14.32 -9.31
C THR A 32 -4.32 14.47 -10.25
N ALA A 33 -3.33 15.31 -9.91
CA ALA A 33 -2.22 15.65 -10.81
C ALA A 33 -2.72 16.11 -12.20
N SER A 34 -3.86 16.80 -12.24
CA SER A 34 -4.53 17.28 -13.47
C SER A 34 -4.78 16.15 -14.50
N HIS A 35 -5.03 14.93 -14.05
CA HIS A 35 -5.25 13.74 -14.90
C HIS A 35 -4.10 13.50 -15.90
N SER A 36 -2.87 13.62 -15.46
CA SER A 36 -1.69 13.59 -16.33
C SER A 36 -0.76 12.39 -16.09
N ILE A 37 -1.13 11.47 -15.22
CA ILE A 37 -0.28 10.35 -14.83
C ILE A 37 -0.41 9.22 -15.86
N GLY A 38 0.70 8.89 -16.50
CA GLY A 38 0.78 7.81 -17.48
C GLY A 38 0.91 6.41 -16.85
N VAL A 39 0.99 5.38 -17.70
CA VAL A 39 0.98 3.95 -17.35
C VAL A 39 1.98 3.62 -16.23
N LEU A 40 3.24 4.03 -16.38
CA LEU A 40 4.27 3.72 -15.38
C LEU A 40 3.92 4.28 -13.99
N GLY A 41 3.44 5.53 -13.93
CA GLY A 41 3.06 6.18 -12.69
C GLY A 41 1.86 5.51 -12.03
N ILE A 42 0.84 5.16 -12.79
CA ILE A 42 -0.34 4.45 -12.27
C ILE A 42 0.03 3.04 -11.83
N THR A 43 0.74 2.26 -12.64
CA THR A 43 1.14 0.88 -12.30
C THR A 43 1.99 0.83 -11.04
N LEU A 44 3.09 1.61 -10.99
CA LEU A 44 3.96 1.63 -9.81
C LEU A 44 3.29 2.31 -8.61
N GLY A 45 2.40 3.29 -8.87
CA GLY A 45 1.57 3.89 -7.84
C GLY A 45 0.63 2.88 -7.18
N PHE A 46 -0.01 2.01 -7.94
CA PHE A 46 -0.80 0.91 -7.39
C PHE A 46 0.07 -0.12 -6.68
N LEU A 47 1.14 -0.57 -7.33
CA LEU A 47 2.07 -1.53 -6.76
C LEU A 47 2.58 -1.09 -5.39
N ALA A 48 3.12 0.13 -5.28
CA ALA A 48 3.62 0.66 -4.02
C ALA A 48 2.54 0.80 -2.94
N THR A 49 1.27 0.92 -3.33
CA THR A 49 0.15 0.94 -2.38
C THR A 49 -0.12 -0.41 -1.75
N TRP A 50 0.18 -1.51 -2.44
CA TRP A 50 0.01 -2.87 -1.93
C TRP A 50 1.24 -3.39 -1.21
N TYR A 51 2.42 -2.96 -1.60
CA TYR A 51 3.69 -3.30 -0.95
C TYR A 51 4.03 -2.31 0.17
N VAL A 52 3.11 -2.15 1.10
CA VAL A 52 3.28 -1.28 2.26
C VAL A 52 4.13 -1.93 3.35
N GLY A 53 4.73 -1.13 4.23
CA GLY A 53 5.59 -1.64 5.30
C GLY A 53 4.88 -2.61 6.23
N ALA A 54 3.63 -2.31 6.60
CA ALA A 54 2.77 -3.22 7.38
C ALA A 54 2.52 -4.55 6.66
N GLY A 55 2.53 -4.59 5.34
CA GLY A 55 2.44 -5.82 4.56
C GLY A 55 3.57 -6.81 4.91
N TYR A 56 4.79 -6.32 5.06
CA TYR A 56 5.93 -7.17 5.44
C TYR A 56 5.91 -7.58 6.91
N THR A 57 5.51 -6.71 7.81
CA THR A 57 5.53 -6.98 9.25
C THR A 57 4.29 -7.75 9.71
N VAL A 58 3.11 -7.34 9.29
CA VAL A 58 1.85 -7.94 9.74
C VAL A 58 1.57 -9.27 9.04
N PHE A 59 1.63 -9.32 7.70
CA PHE A 59 1.32 -10.56 6.98
C PHE A 59 2.36 -11.65 7.16
N SER A 60 3.65 -11.30 7.29
CA SER A 60 4.65 -12.29 7.67
C SER A 60 4.43 -12.78 9.11
N GLY A 61 4.07 -11.91 10.03
CA GLY A 61 3.67 -12.28 11.38
C GLY A 61 2.45 -13.22 11.40
N PHE A 62 1.44 -12.95 10.58
CA PHE A 62 0.29 -13.84 10.41
C PHE A 62 0.70 -15.20 9.85
N ALA A 63 1.57 -15.24 8.83
CA ALA A 63 2.05 -16.49 8.26
C ALA A 63 2.84 -17.32 9.27
N VAL A 64 3.67 -16.69 10.10
CA VAL A 64 4.43 -17.37 11.17
C VAL A 64 3.50 -17.88 12.28
N SER A 65 2.51 -17.08 12.70
CA SER A 65 1.63 -17.41 13.82
C SER A 65 0.51 -18.39 13.45
N PHE A 66 0.01 -18.34 12.21
CA PHE A 66 -1.22 -19.02 11.78
C PHE A 66 -1.03 -19.87 10.51
N GLY A 67 0.18 -19.94 9.97
CA GLY A 67 0.47 -20.76 8.79
C GLY A 67 -0.28 -20.32 7.54
N MET A 68 -0.85 -21.28 6.82
CA MET A 68 -1.51 -21.07 5.51
C MET A 68 -2.63 -20.02 5.53
N ILE A 69 -3.30 -19.82 6.66
CA ILE A 69 -4.36 -18.81 6.77
C ILE A 69 -3.82 -17.39 6.60
N GLY A 70 -2.56 -17.15 6.97
CA GLY A 70 -1.88 -15.86 6.74
C GLY A 70 -1.70 -15.52 5.27
N MET A 71 -1.80 -16.51 4.38
CA MET A 71 -1.72 -16.31 2.93
C MET A 71 -2.99 -15.72 2.30
N TYR A 72 -4.02 -15.40 3.10
CA TYR A 72 -5.27 -14.79 2.60
C TYR A 72 -5.05 -13.48 1.84
N VAL A 73 -3.92 -12.82 2.06
CA VAL A 73 -3.55 -11.56 1.41
C VAL A 73 -3.49 -11.68 -0.12
N ILE A 74 -3.06 -12.83 -0.64
CA ILE A 74 -2.92 -13.07 -2.07
C ILE A 74 -4.30 -13.12 -2.75
N PRO A 75 -5.22 -14.03 -2.37
CA PRO A 75 -6.53 -14.10 -3.00
C PRO A 75 -7.39 -12.85 -2.79
N TYR A 76 -7.35 -12.20 -1.61
CA TYR A 76 -8.12 -10.97 -1.47
C TYR A 76 -7.57 -9.83 -2.34
N GLY A 77 -6.26 -9.76 -2.54
CA GLY A 77 -5.64 -8.80 -3.46
C GLY A 77 -6.11 -9.02 -4.90
N ILE A 78 -6.18 -10.27 -5.35
CA ILE A 78 -6.70 -10.63 -6.67
C ILE A 78 -8.18 -10.19 -6.80
N VAL A 79 -9.02 -10.52 -5.82
CA VAL A 79 -10.44 -10.12 -5.83
C VAL A 79 -10.58 -8.60 -5.87
N THR A 80 -9.79 -7.87 -5.09
CA THR A 80 -9.77 -6.40 -5.12
C THR A 80 -9.48 -5.85 -6.52
N MET A 81 -8.44 -6.37 -7.18
CA MET A 81 -8.05 -5.91 -8.52
C MET A 81 -9.11 -6.25 -9.57
N LEU A 82 -9.72 -7.42 -9.50
CA LEU A 82 -10.80 -7.81 -10.41
C LEU A 82 -12.03 -6.89 -10.26
N VAL A 83 -12.46 -6.61 -9.02
CA VAL A 83 -13.60 -5.71 -8.79
C VAL A 83 -13.27 -4.29 -9.22
N MET A 84 -12.05 -3.82 -8.94
CA MET A 84 -11.60 -2.51 -9.37
C MET A 84 -11.59 -2.38 -10.89
N TYR A 85 -11.11 -3.40 -11.60
CA TYR A 85 -11.11 -3.43 -13.06
C TYR A 85 -12.52 -3.23 -13.65
N LEU A 86 -13.53 -3.86 -13.04
CA LEU A 86 -14.93 -3.76 -13.50
C LEU A 86 -15.51 -2.33 -13.37
N VAL A 87 -15.02 -1.54 -12.44
CA VAL A 87 -15.53 -0.18 -12.18
C VAL A 87 -14.60 0.94 -12.69
N ALA A 88 -13.37 0.62 -13.00
CA ALA A 88 -12.31 1.57 -13.29
C ALA A 88 -12.62 2.46 -14.51
N GLU A 89 -13.03 1.90 -15.62
CA GLU A 89 -13.35 2.65 -16.84
C GLU A 89 -14.47 3.67 -16.60
N LYS A 90 -15.58 3.24 -15.99
CA LYS A 90 -16.72 4.12 -15.70
C LYS A 90 -16.33 5.24 -14.73
N SER A 91 -15.55 4.91 -13.72
CA SER A 91 -15.07 5.88 -12.74
C SER A 91 -14.16 6.93 -13.38
N PHE A 92 -13.27 6.51 -14.26
CA PHE A 92 -12.39 7.41 -15.00
C PHE A 92 -13.18 8.36 -15.93
N ILE A 93 -14.11 7.81 -16.72
CA ILE A 93 -14.96 8.62 -17.64
C ILE A 93 -15.74 9.67 -16.85
N TRP A 94 -16.35 9.27 -15.74
CA TRP A 94 -17.08 10.20 -14.88
C TRP A 94 -16.14 11.20 -14.19
N GLY A 95 -14.98 10.75 -13.76
CA GLY A 95 -13.94 11.59 -13.18
C GLY A 95 -13.59 12.76 -14.10
N LYS A 96 -13.27 12.46 -15.36
CA LYS A 96 -12.96 13.49 -16.36
C LYS A 96 -14.17 14.34 -16.72
N LYS A 97 -15.33 13.72 -16.97
CA LYS A 97 -16.54 14.44 -17.40
C LYS A 97 -17.05 15.46 -16.38
N TYR A 98 -17.00 15.10 -15.10
CA TYR A 98 -17.56 15.92 -14.01
C TYR A 98 -16.48 16.56 -13.11
N ASN A 99 -15.22 16.47 -13.53
CA ASN A 99 -14.07 16.97 -12.76
C ASN A 99 -14.06 16.47 -11.31
N ILE A 100 -14.32 15.16 -11.13
CA ILE A 100 -14.34 14.50 -9.83
C ILE A 100 -12.91 14.23 -9.36
N ARG A 101 -12.62 14.54 -8.10
CA ARG A 101 -11.30 14.44 -7.51
C ARG A 101 -11.18 13.32 -6.49
N THR A 102 -12.31 12.91 -5.91
CA THR A 102 -12.34 11.93 -4.86
C THR A 102 -13.49 10.95 -5.04
N GLN A 103 -13.34 9.76 -4.45
CA GLN A 103 -14.39 8.76 -4.41
C GLN A 103 -15.68 9.28 -3.76
N SER A 104 -15.57 10.07 -2.69
CA SER A 104 -16.74 10.67 -2.02
C SER A 104 -17.48 11.66 -2.92
N GLU A 105 -16.77 12.42 -3.75
CA GLU A 105 -17.42 13.28 -4.78
C GLU A 105 -18.17 12.46 -5.82
N LEU A 106 -17.59 11.31 -6.26
CA LEU A 106 -18.25 10.39 -7.17
C LEU A 106 -19.56 9.85 -6.61
N LEU A 107 -19.55 9.40 -5.35
CA LEU A 107 -20.75 8.88 -4.70
C LEU A 107 -21.78 9.96 -4.44
N GLY A 108 -21.37 11.15 -4.00
CA GLY A 108 -22.25 12.31 -3.84
C GLY A 108 -22.95 12.69 -5.15
N LEU A 109 -22.22 12.73 -6.26
CA LEU A 109 -22.76 12.98 -7.59
C LEU A 109 -23.73 11.86 -8.02
N ARG A 110 -23.33 10.60 -7.84
CA ARG A 110 -24.13 9.42 -8.24
C ARG A 110 -25.49 9.40 -7.56
N TYR A 111 -25.53 9.70 -6.27
CA TYR A 111 -26.74 9.68 -5.45
C TYR A 111 -27.41 11.05 -5.31
N ARG A 112 -26.85 12.09 -5.92
CA ARG A 112 -27.32 13.49 -5.83
C ARG A 112 -27.55 13.95 -4.37
N SER A 113 -26.58 13.63 -3.51
CA SER A 113 -26.69 13.89 -2.08
C SER A 113 -25.34 14.34 -1.48
N ASP A 114 -25.34 15.57 -0.95
CA ASP A 114 -24.18 16.09 -0.22
C ASP A 114 -23.95 15.33 1.10
N MET A 115 -25.03 14.84 1.71
CA MET A 115 -24.92 14.00 2.92
C MET A 115 -24.13 12.72 2.65
N ILE A 116 -24.40 12.00 1.54
CA ILE A 116 -23.63 10.82 1.14
C ILE A 116 -22.16 11.20 0.87
N ARG A 117 -21.92 12.34 0.21
CA ARG A 117 -20.56 12.83 -0.02
C ARG A 117 -19.80 13.03 1.29
N VAL A 118 -20.41 13.69 2.27
CA VAL A 118 -19.79 13.96 3.58
C VAL A 118 -19.57 12.66 4.37
N LEU A 119 -20.60 11.83 4.47
CA LEU A 119 -20.50 10.56 5.21
C LEU A 119 -19.47 9.61 4.64
N THR A 120 -19.41 9.45 3.32
CA THR A 120 -18.41 8.60 2.67
C THR A 120 -17.00 9.18 2.76
N GLY A 121 -16.85 10.50 2.72
CA GLY A 121 -15.57 11.17 2.97
C GLY A 121 -15.09 10.95 4.39
N PHE A 122 -15.96 11.15 5.38
CA PHE A 122 -15.64 10.90 6.80
C PHE A 122 -15.29 9.43 7.04
N ALA A 123 -16.10 8.49 6.54
CA ALA A 123 -15.82 7.06 6.66
C ALA A 123 -14.47 6.69 6.03
N GLY A 124 -14.15 7.23 4.85
CA GLY A 124 -12.85 7.01 4.20
C GLY A 124 -11.67 7.47 5.05
N VAL A 125 -11.77 8.64 5.67
CA VAL A 125 -10.72 9.13 6.60
C VAL A 125 -10.65 8.26 7.84
N ALA A 126 -11.77 7.99 8.51
CA ALA A 126 -11.81 7.21 9.75
C ALA A 126 -11.24 5.79 9.56
N LEU A 127 -11.60 5.12 8.47
CA LEU A 127 -11.13 3.78 8.14
C LEU A 127 -9.64 3.75 7.70
N SER A 128 -9.08 4.91 7.30
CA SER A 128 -7.65 5.02 6.96
C SER A 128 -6.76 5.06 8.20
N VAL A 129 -7.26 5.51 9.35
CA VAL A 129 -6.45 5.73 10.56
C VAL A 129 -5.76 4.45 11.06
N PRO A 130 -6.41 3.29 11.18
CA PRO A 130 -5.74 2.06 11.62
C PRO A 130 -4.56 1.67 10.70
N TRP A 131 -4.73 1.79 9.40
CA TRP A 131 -3.67 1.52 8.43
C TRP A 131 -2.49 2.48 8.56
N LEU A 132 -2.76 3.78 8.70
CA LEU A 132 -1.72 4.79 8.93
C LEU A 132 -0.93 4.49 10.21
N LEU A 133 -1.62 4.11 11.29
CA LEU A 133 -0.94 3.75 12.54
C LEU A 133 -0.01 2.56 12.35
N MET A 134 -0.43 1.51 11.65
CA MET A 134 0.42 0.35 11.36
C MET A 134 1.66 0.72 10.54
N GLU A 135 1.51 1.56 9.52
CA GLU A 135 2.63 2.05 8.72
C GLU A 135 3.61 2.88 9.55
N TRP A 136 3.11 3.77 10.39
CA TRP A 136 3.96 4.58 11.26
C TRP A 136 4.72 3.73 12.28
N TYR A 137 4.06 2.74 12.87
CA TYR A 137 4.74 1.75 13.73
C TYR A 137 5.88 1.06 12.99
N THR A 138 5.62 0.57 11.78
CA THR A 138 6.63 -0.09 10.95
C THR A 138 7.82 0.83 10.69
N ILE A 139 7.58 2.09 10.27
CA ILE A 139 8.64 3.08 10.07
C ILE A 139 9.45 3.28 11.34
N GLY A 140 8.79 3.43 12.49
CA GLY A 140 9.44 3.61 13.78
C GLY A 140 10.39 2.46 14.14
N TYR A 141 9.95 1.22 13.96
CA TYR A 141 10.77 0.05 14.20
C TYR A 141 11.93 -0.07 13.20
N VAL A 142 11.71 0.26 11.93
CA VAL A 142 12.78 0.27 10.92
C VAL A 142 13.89 1.26 11.33
N PHE A 143 13.53 2.46 11.78
CA PHE A 143 14.53 3.41 12.29
C PHE A 143 15.26 2.88 13.52
N ASN A 144 14.55 2.27 14.45
CA ASN A 144 15.15 1.71 15.66
C ASN A 144 16.15 0.60 15.33
N TYR A 145 15.76 -0.37 14.50
CA TYR A 145 16.66 -1.43 14.05
C TYR A 145 17.84 -0.92 13.23
N ALA A 146 17.61 0.00 12.31
CA ALA A 146 18.66 0.53 11.45
C ALA A 146 19.70 1.37 12.20
N THR A 147 19.38 1.82 13.40
CA THR A 147 20.27 2.63 14.26
C THR A 147 20.74 1.89 15.51
N ASP A 148 20.56 0.56 15.57
CA ASP A 148 20.91 -0.25 16.74
C ASP A 148 20.32 0.30 18.07
N GLY A 149 19.05 0.78 17.99
CA GLY A 149 18.34 1.35 19.13
C GLY A 149 18.62 2.83 19.43
N PHE A 150 19.54 3.47 18.71
CA PHE A 150 19.87 4.89 18.94
C PHE A 150 18.68 5.83 18.72
N ILE A 151 17.88 5.57 17.67
CA ILE A 151 16.62 6.27 17.45
C ILE A 151 15.51 5.41 18.05
N SER A 152 14.76 5.94 19.03
CA SER A 152 13.60 5.23 19.59
C SER A 152 12.51 5.07 18.52
N PRO A 153 11.65 4.02 18.60
CA PRO A 153 10.55 3.83 17.65
C PRO A 153 9.66 5.06 17.51
N LEU A 154 9.34 5.72 18.64
CA LEU A 154 8.53 6.95 18.63
C LEU A 154 9.19 8.09 17.83
N LEU A 155 10.48 8.31 18.03
CA LEU A 155 11.22 9.34 17.30
C LEU A 155 11.30 8.99 15.80
N GLY A 156 11.53 7.72 15.47
CA GLY A 156 11.51 7.23 14.08
C GLY A 156 10.15 7.44 13.41
N MET A 157 9.04 7.19 14.12
CA MET A 157 7.69 7.49 13.65
C MET A 157 7.52 8.98 13.34
N ILE A 158 7.90 9.86 14.27
CA ILE A 158 7.79 11.32 14.11
C ILE A 158 8.57 11.79 12.88
N ILE A 159 9.81 11.32 12.71
CA ILE A 159 10.64 11.66 11.54
C ILE A 159 9.96 11.20 10.24
N GLY A 160 9.50 9.95 10.20
CA GLY A 160 8.83 9.39 9.02
C GLY A 160 7.56 10.15 8.65
N ILE A 161 6.70 10.44 9.65
CA ILE A 161 5.48 11.24 9.45
C ILE A 161 5.83 12.62 8.90
N PHE A 162 6.81 13.29 9.51
CA PHE A 162 7.22 14.63 9.07
C PHE A 162 7.65 14.64 7.61
N VAL A 163 8.49 13.70 7.20
CA VAL A 163 8.96 13.60 5.81
C VAL A 163 7.80 13.37 4.84
N VAL A 164 6.90 12.41 5.16
CA VAL A 164 5.75 12.09 4.30
C VAL A 164 4.79 13.27 4.21
N VAL A 165 4.40 13.85 5.34
CA VAL A 165 3.49 15.00 5.38
C VAL A 165 4.08 16.18 4.62
N PHE A 166 5.38 16.43 4.77
CA PHE A 166 6.05 17.54 4.12
C PHE A 166 5.96 17.45 2.59
N TYR A 167 6.36 16.34 1.98
CA TYR A 167 6.32 16.26 0.52
C TYR A 167 4.90 16.11 -0.04
N VAL A 168 3.99 15.46 0.69
CA VAL A 168 2.59 15.32 0.27
C VAL A 168 1.86 16.65 0.35
N ALA A 169 2.03 17.39 1.45
CA ALA A 169 1.39 18.70 1.63
C ALA A 169 1.80 19.72 0.55
N LEU A 170 3.05 19.69 0.13
CA LEU A 170 3.58 20.64 -0.85
C LEU A 170 3.39 20.22 -2.31
N GLY A 171 3.28 18.93 -2.61
CA GLY A 171 3.27 18.44 -3.99
C GLY A 171 2.07 17.57 -4.37
N GLY A 172 1.17 17.28 -3.41
CA GLY A 172 -0.07 16.53 -3.66
C GLY A 172 0.15 15.19 -4.35
N MET A 173 -0.77 14.84 -5.24
CA MET A 173 -0.77 13.57 -5.97
C MET A 173 0.50 13.35 -6.82
N ARG A 174 1.07 14.41 -7.40
CA ARG A 174 2.32 14.30 -8.18
C ARG A 174 3.47 13.80 -7.33
N SER A 175 3.64 14.35 -6.13
CA SER A 175 4.68 13.93 -5.18
C SER A 175 4.45 12.50 -4.71
N VAL A 176 3.20 12.13 -4.41
CA VAL A 176 2.85 10.75 -4.02
C VAL A 176 3.22 9.77 -5.13
N ILE A 177 2.82 10.02 -6.37
CA ILE A 177 3.13 9.13 -7.50
C ILE A 177 4.65 9.07 -7.75
N THR A 178 5.35 10.20 -7.68
CA THR A 178 6.81 10.22 -7.85
C THR A 178 7.53 9.40 -6.79
N ALA A 179 7.13 9.53 -5.52
CA ALA A 179 7.64 8.70 -4.43
C ALA A 179 7.33 7.21 -4.66
N ASN A 180 6.10 6.90 -5.06
CA ASN A 180 5.65 5.53 -5.33
C ASN A 180 6.40 4.87 -6.49
N ILE A 181 6.76 5.62 -7.54
CA ILE A 181 7.59 5.11 -8.65
C ILE A 181 8.94 4.63 -8.11
N ILE A 182 9.61 5.48 -7.30
CA ILE A 182 10.92 5.16 -6.73
C ILE A 182 10.79 3.95 -5.79
N GLN A 183 9.84 3.99 -4.89
CA GLN A 183 9.58 2.93 -3.91
C GLN A 183 9.21 1.62 -4.60
N GLY A 184 8.29 1.65 -5.56
CA GLY A 184 7.83 0.48 -6.30
C GLY A 184 8.95 -0.18 -7.09
N LEU A 185 9.80 0.59 -7.77
CA LEU A 185 10.98 0.06 -8.46
C LEU A 185 11.99 -0.54 -7.49
N TYR A 186 12.28 0.15 -6.39
CA TYR A 186 13.18 -0.35 -5.37
C TYR A 186 12.69 -1.68 -4.79
N MET A 187 11.40 -1.78 -4.49
CA MET A 187 10.81 -3.00 -3.93
C MET A 187 10.78 -4.15 -4.93
N LEU A 188 10.46 -3.89 -6.19
CA LEU A 188 10.50 -4.93 -7.22
C LEU A 188 11.91 -5.49 -7.41
N ILE A 189 12.91 -4.65 -7.44
CA ILE A 189 14.29 -5.08 -7.71
C ILE A 189 14.97 -5.57 -6.43
N ALA A 190 15.13 -4.70 -5.44
CA ALA A 190 15.87 -5.03 -4.22
C ALA A 190 15.11 -6.02 -3.33
N GLY A 191 13.80 -5.84 -3.16
CA GLY A 191 12.98 -6.75 -2.37
C GLY A 191 12.97 -8.17 -2.94
N SER A 192 12.77 -8.31 -4.25
CA SER A 192 12.82 -9.61 -4.92
C SER A 192 14.21 -10.23 -4.88
N ALA A 193 15.27 -9.42 -5.10
CA ALA A 193 16.64 -9.91 -5.05
C ALA A 193 17.02 -10.42 -3.65
N ILE A 194 16.64 -9.68 -2.59
CA ILE A 194 16.87 -10.10 -1.20
C ILE A 194 16.11 -11.39 -0.89
N LEU A 195 14.84 -11.47 -1.28
CA LEU A 195 14.03 -12.67 -1.07
C LEU A 195 14.65 -13.90 -1.74
N LEU A 196 15.01 -13.79 -3.01
CA LEU A 196 15.67 -14.87 -3.75
C LEU A 196 17.02 -15.23 -3.13
N TRP A 197 17.81 -14.23 -2.75
CA TRP A 197 19.09 -14.47 -2.07
C TRP A 197 18.90 -15.26 -0.78
N VAL A 198 17.94 -14.89 0.08
CA VAL A 198 17.66 -15.62 1.32
C VAL A 198 17.20 -17.05 1.02
N ILE A 199 16.27 -17.24 0.09
CA ILE A 199 15.74 -18.56 -0.27
C ILE A 199 16.88 -19.47 -0.74
N TYR A 200 17.72 -19.01 -1.67
CA TYR A 200 18.73 -19.89 -2.27
C TYR A 200 20.00 -20.04 -1.42
N THR A 201 20.41 -19.01 -0.67
CA THR A 201 21.66 -19.09 0.11
C THR A 201 21.48 -19.53 1.55
N GLN A 202 20.33 -19.20 2.18
CA GLN A 202 20.10 -19.47 3.59
C GLN A 202 19.17 -20.67 3.81
N LEU A 203 18.23 -20.92 2.90
CA LEU A 203 17.21 -21.95 3.06
C LEU A 203 17.46 -23.20 2.19
N GLY A 204 18.46 -23.18 1.29
CA GLY A 204 18.75 -24.30 0.40
C GLY A 204 17.78 -24.42 -0.76
N GLY A 205 17.26 -23.28 -1.25
CA GLY A 205 16.25 -23.20 -2.30
C GLY A 205 14.82 -23.37 -1.77
N ILE A 206 13.88 -23.42 -2.69
CA ILE A 206 12.46 -23.62 -2.35
C ILE A 206 12.25 -24.97 -1.67
N GLU A 207 12.90 -26.01 -2.17
CA GLU A 207 12.82 -27.37 -1.60
C GLU A 207 13.33 -27.40 -0.17
N GLY A 208 14.51 -26.83 0.10
CA GLY A 208 15.07 -26.74 1.44
C GLY A 208 14.21 -25.92 2.40
N ALA A 209 13.59 -24.84 1.92
CA ALA A 209 12.63 -24.07 2.71
C ALA A 209 11.40 -24.92 3.08
N MET A 210 10.83 -25.65 2.12
CA MET A 210 9.68 -26.51 2.36
C MET A 210 9.98 -27.66 3.30
N GLN A 211 11.16 -28.31 3.17
CA GLN A 211 11.60 -29.36 4.09
C GLN A 211 11.70 -28.84 5.51
N ARG A 212 12.31 -27.67 5.73
CA ARG A 212 12.40 -27.06 7.07
C ARG A 212 11.03 -26.80 7.69
N ILE A 213 10.05 -26.33 6.90
CA ILE A 213 8.69 -26.14 7.41
C ILE A 213 8.06 -27.49 7.78
N LEU A 214 8.22 -28.52 6.94
CA LEU A 214 7.69 -29.86 7.22
C LEU A 214 8.32 -30.50 8.46
N GLU A 215 9.59 -30.21 8.74
CA GLU A 215 10.31 -30.76 9.90
C GLU A 215 10.02 -29.97 11.19
N GLN A 216 9.89 -28.63 11.11
CA GLN A 216 9.82 -27.77 12.29
C GLN A 216 8.39 -27.38 12.66
N SER A 217 7.51 -27.24 11.68
CA SER A 217 6.13 -26.77 11.88
C SER A 217 5.19 -27.30 10.79
N PRO A 218 5.03 -28.62 10.68
CA PRO A 218 4.20 -29.24 9.64
C PRO A 218 2.76 -28.74 9.67
N GLU A 219 2.26 -28.37 10.85
CA GLU A 219 0.94 -27.78 11.04
C GLU A 219 0.78 -26.43 10.34
N ALA A 220 1.87 -25.69 10.06
CA ALA A 220 1.82 -24.43 9.32
C ALA A 220 1.36 -24.61 7.86
N LEU A 221 1.51 -25.81 7.30
CA LEU A 221 1.04 -26.17 5.96
C LEU A 221 -0.38 -26.74 5.94
N THR A 222 -1.01 -26.91 7.09
CA THR A 222 -2.39 -27.38 7.19
C THR A 222 -3.37 -26.20 7.08
N PHE A 223 -4.62 -26.51 6.74
CA PHE A 223 -5.67 -25.50 6.70
C PHE A 223 -6.78 -25.92 7.67
N PRO A 224 -7.12 -25.07 8.66
CA PRO A 224 -6.84 -23.63 8.79
C PRO A 224 -5.44 -23.23 9.32
N GLY A 225 -4.61 -24.15 9.80
CA GLY A 225 -3.28 -23.84 10.33
C GLY A 225 -3.23 -23.77 11.87
N PRO A 226 -2.04 -23.63 12.47
CA PRO A 226 -1.87 -23.59 13.90
C PRO A 226 -2.46 -22.32 14.51
N GLY A 227 -2.96 -22.44 15.73
CA GLY A 227 -3.40 -21.28 16.52
C GLY A 227 -4.65 -20.56 16.04
N TRP A 228 -5.38 -21.12 15.07
CA TRP A 228 -6.60 -20.52 14.54
C TRP A 228 -7.75 -21.51 14.46
N ASP A 229 -8.70 -21.43 15.38
CA ASP A 229 -9.89 -22.29 15.43
C ASP A 229 -10.98 -21.94 14.40
N MET A 230 -10.61 -21.25 13.31
CA MET A 230 -11.58 -20.78 12.34
C MET A 230 -11.77 -21.77 11.19
N SER A 231 -13.02 -21.93 10.79
CA SER A 231 -13.40 -22.82 9.68
C SER A 231 -12.90 -22.28 8.32
N PRO A 232 -12.72 -23.17 7.32
CA PRO A 232 -12.44 -22.76 5.93
C PRO A 232 -13.46 -21.74 5.38
N ASN A 233 -14.71 -21.82 5.81
CA ASN A 233 -15.74 -20.85 5.40
C ASN A 233 -15.45 -19.44 5.94
N TYR A 234 -14.91 -19.33 7.14
CA TYR A 234 -14.49 -18.03 7.68
C TYR A 234 -13.34 -17.43 6.87
N TRP A 235 -12.35 -18.25 6.47
CA TRP A 235 -11.27 -17.79 5.61
C TRP A 235 -11.78 -17.27 4.26
N MET A 236 -12.71 -18.02 3.62
CA MET A 236 -13.37 -17.56 2.41
C MET A 236 -14.12 -16.24 2.61
N ALA A 237 -14.81 -16.10 3.73
CA ALA A 237 -15.52 -14.86 4.08
C ALA A 237 -14.55 -13.67 4.23
N ILE A 238 -13.40 -13.85 4.90
CA ILE A 238 -12.36 -12.81 5.00
C ILE A 238 -11.83 -12.43 3.62
N VAL A 239 -11.51 -13.39 2.77
CA VAL A 239 -11.01 -13.12 1.41
C VAL A 239 -12.02 -12.30 0.61
N ILE A 240 -13.29 -12.69 0.63
CA ILE A 240 -14.34 -12.00 -0.14
C ILE A 240 -14.59 -10.61 0.45
N THR A 241 -14.77 -10.49 1.76
CA THR A 241 -15.07 -9.20 2.39
C THR A 241 -13.91 -8.22 2.27
N SER A 242 -12.66 -8.69 2.48
CA SER A 242 -11.47 -7.87 2.30
C SER A 242 -11.27 -7.47 0.84
N GLY A 243 -11.53 -8.40 -0.09
CA GLY A 243 -11.43 -8.14 -1.52
C GLY A 243 -12.46 -7.12 -2.01
N LEU A 244 -13.72 -7.26 -1.58
CA LEU A 244 -14.78 -6.31 -1.89
C LEU A 244 -14.62 -4.96 -1.18
N GLY A 245 -13.97 -4.93 -0.02
CA GLY A 245 -13.65 -3.70 0.71
C GLY A 245 -12.42 -2.98 0.14
N GLY A 246 -11.40 -3.73 -0.27
CA GLY A 246 -10.10 -3.19 -0.62
C GLY A 246 -10.10 -2.19 -1.79
N PHE A 247 -10.92 -2.41 -2.81
CA PHE A 247 -11.01 -1.46 -3.93
C PHE A 247 -11.66 -0.12 -3.54
N MET A 248 -12.45 -0.12 -2.46
CA MET A 248 -13.12 1.09 -1.96
C MET A 248 -12.19 1.99 -1.13
N TRP A 249 -10.98 1.57 -0.84
CA TRP A 249 -10.03 2.41 -0.10
C TRP A 249 -9.71 3.70 -0.86
N PRO A 250 -9.87 4.87 -0.25
CA PRO A 250 -9.69 6.15 -0.95
C PRO A 250 -8.31 6.30 -1.60
N TRP A 251 -7.24 5.85 -0.93
CA TRP A 251 -5.88 5.94 -1.46
C TRP A 251 -5.60 4.98 -2.62
N VAL A 252 -6.42 3.95 -2.79
CA VAL A 252 -6.40 3.05 -3.96
C VAL A 252 -7.27 3.65 -5.06
N TYR A 253 -8.53 3.93 -4.75
CA TYR A 253 -9.53 4.37 -5.71
C TYR A 253 -9.22 5.71 -6.37
N ASN A 254 -8.74 6.70 -5.60
CA ASN A 254 -8.48 8.05 -6.11
C ASN A 254 -7.38 8.10 -7.19
N LYS A 255 -6.52 7.08 -7.29
CA LYS A 255 -5.53 6.97 -8.37
C LYS A 255 -6.16 6.81 -9.74
N LEU A 256 -7.38 6.27 -9.83
CA LEU A 256 -8.13 6.19 -11.10
C LEU A 256 -8.38 7.59 -11.69
N PHE A 257 -8.60 8.59 -10.82
CA PHE A 257 -8.81 9.97 -11.27
C PHE A 257 -7.52 10.67 -11.69
N ALA A 258 -6.36 10.14 -11.33
CA ALA A 258 -5.07 10.72 -11.72
C ALA A 258 -4.59 10.27 -13.09
N ALA A 259 -5.12 9.19 -13.65
CA ALA A 259 -4.72 8.63 -14.93
C ALA A 259 -4.98 9.60 -16.11
N ASP A 260 -4.09 9.57 -17.11
CA ASP A 260 -4.20 10.39 -18.30
C ASP A 260 -5.22 9.85 -19.32
N SER A 261 -5.38 8.53 -19.37
CA SER A 261 -6.22 7.85 -20.36
C SER A 261 -6.83 6.56 -19.83
N ILE A 262 -7.88 6.06 -20.52
CA ILE A 262 -8.48 4.75 -20.25
C ILE A 262 -7.45 3.63 -20.46
N ARG A 263 -6.56 3.77 -21.46
CA ARG A 263 -5.52 2.76 -21.74
C ARG A 263 -4.49 2.65 -20.62
N THR A 264 -4.32 3.70 -19.84
CA THR A 264 -3.44 3.73 -18.67
C THR A 264 -4.02 2.92 -17.50
N ILE A 265 -5.33 2.86 -17.39
CA ILE A 265 -6.04 2.10 -16.37
C ILE A 265 -6.13 0.63 -16.74
#